data_a30efc55729e8a52d5965ad2a91251e3
#
_entry.id   a30efc55729e8a52d5965ad2a91251e3
#
_cell.length_a   1.000
_cell.length_b   1.000
_cell.length_c   1.000
_cell.angle_alpha   90.00
_cell.angle_beta   90.00
_cell.angle_gamma   90.00
#
_symmetry.space_group_name_H-M   'P 1'
#
loop_
_entity.id
_entity.type
_entity.pdbx_description
1 polymer ?
#
loop_
_entity_poly.entity_id
_entity_poly.type
_entity_poly.pdbx_seq_one_letter_code
_entity_poly.pdbx_strand_id
1 'polypeptide(L)'
;RAVGPGVRELVRGGMNYDIIIRNGTVIDGTGAPAIRADVGIKADRIAEIIGSDDGGIDGAGAREIDAEGRLVTPGFVDIHTHLDAQLAWDPIGTSSCWHGVTSVVMGNCGVTFAPCRPEDRSTLAEMMESVEDIPRDAILDGLAWDWETYAEYYDSIDRLPKGPNTGGLVGHSALRTYVMGERGLDEAPATGDDIAAMVRLVDDAMRAGALGVSTSRTLMHKVPDGRPIPGTFAAADELLAFAE
;
A
#
# COMPACT_ATOMS: atom_id res chain seq x y z
N ARG A 1 -1.83 -33.55 13.88
CA ARG A 1 -1.11 -34.85 14.04
C ARG A 1 0.28 -34.48 14.53
N ALA A 2 0.66 -34.93 15.73
CA ALA A 2 2.00 -34.75 16.28
C ALA A 2 3.01 -35.43 15.34
N VAL A 3 4.03 -34.68 14.90
CA VAL A 3 5.16 -35.17 14.14
C VAL A 3 6.07 -35.91 15.14
N GLY A 4 6.32 -37.17 14.91
CA GLY A 4 7.12 -38.03 15.79
C GLY A 4 8.58 -37.56 15.92
N PRO A 5 9.32 -38.04 16.96
CA PRO A 5 10.65 -37.54 17.32
C PRO A 5 11.79 -37.81 16.33
N GLY A 6 11.52 -38.41 15.18
CA GLY A 6 12.56 -38.82 14.20
C GLY A 6 12.90 -37.81 13.10
N VAL A 7 12.23 -36.65 13.02
CA VAL A 7 12.47 -35.63 11.96
C VAL A 7 13.39 -34.51 12.43
N ARG A 8 13.66 -34.39 13.74
CA ARG A 8 14.49 -33.30 14.31
C ARG A 8 16.01 -33.49 14.16
N GLU A 9 16.49 -34.66 13.79
CA GLU A 9 17.93 -34.94 13.77
C GLU A 9 18.63 -34.74 12.41
N LEU A 10 17.88 -34.44 11.34
CA LEU A 10 18.44 -34.36 9.98
C LEU A 10 18.67 -32.94 9.44
N VAL A 11 18.46 -31.85 10.21
CA VAL A 11 18.63 -30.47 9.74
C VAL A 11 19.66 -29.69 10.59
N ARG A 12 20.46 -30.32 11.44
CA ARG A 12 21.57 -29.66 12.15
C ARG A 12 22.88 -29.58 11.36
N GLY A 13 22.80 -29.40 10.04
CA GLY A 13 23.92 -28.99 9.21
C GLY A 13 23.80 -27.48 8.98
N GLY A 14 24.72 -26.70 9.59
CA GLY A 14 24.66 -25.24 9.70
C GLY A 14 24.14 -24.51 8.49
N MET A 15 22.91 -24.03 8.54
CA MET A 15 22.39 -23.08 7.55
C MET A 15 23.09 -21.75 7.77
N ASN A 16 23.77 -21.23 6.75
CA ASN A 16 24.35 -19.90 6.82
C ASN A 16 23.25 -18.87 6.61
N TYR A 17 22.91 -18.13 7.66
CA TYR A 17 21.96 -17.02 7.60
C TYR A 17 22.64 -15.75 7.14
N ASP A 18 21.89 -14.90 6.47
CA ASP A 18 22.35 -13.55 6.14
C ASP A 18 22.19 -12.63 7.35
N ILE A 19 21.08 -12.81 8.09
CA ILE A 19 20.83 -12.09 9.35
C ILE A 19 20.30 -13.09 10.40
N ILE A 20 20.78 -12.99 11.64
CA ILE A 20 20.14 -13.60 12.80
C ILE A 20 19.75 -12.50 13.78
N ILE A 21 18.49 -12.48 14.20
CA ILE A 21 18.00 -11.64 15.28
C ILE A 21 17.91 -12.52 16.52
N ARG A 22 18.70 -12.20 17.57
CA ARG A 22 18.83 -13.01 18.78
C ARG A 22 18.08 -12.42 19.95
N ASN A 23 17.69 -13.30 20.87
CA ASN A 23 17.18 -12.95 22.21
C ASN A 23 15.91 -12.09 22.21
N GLY A 24 15.22 -11.95 21.10
CA GLY A 24 14.03 -11.11 21.00
C GLY A 24 12.78 -11.74 21.61
N THR A 25 11.81 -10.90 21.96
CA THR A 25 10.45 -11.33 22.21
C THR A 25 9.68 -11.25 20.89
N VAL A 26 9.44 -12.38 20.26
CA VAL A 26 8.81 -12.46 18.93
C VAL A 26 7.30 -12.42 19.05
N ILE A 27 6.67 -11.53 18.31
CA ILE A 27 5.23 -11.46 18.07
C ILE A 27 5.03 -11.56 16.55
N ASP A 28 4.56 -12.71 16.08
CA ASP A 28 4.56 -13.05 14.65
C ASP A 28 3.37 -12.49 13.85
N GLY A 29 2.44 -11.80 14.52
CA GLY A 29 1.25 -11.22 13.88
C GLY A 29 0.09 -12.21 13.68
N THR A 30 0.22 -13.50 14.06
CA THR A 30 -0.85 -14.50 13.91
C THR A 30 -1.89 -14.46 15.02
N GLY A 31 -1.65 -13.68 16.09
CA GLY A 31 -2.45 -13.68 17.32
C GLY A 31 -1.99 -14.73 18.34
N ALA A 32 -0.93 -15.51 18.04
CA ALA A 32 -0.32 -16.41 18.99
C ALA A 32 0.38 -15.65 20.14
N PRO A 33 0.55 -16.26 21.33
CA PRO A 33 1.31 -15.65 22.41
C PRO A 33 2.74 -15.32 22.01
N ALA A 34 3.26 -14.20 22.51
CA ALA A 34 4.66 -13.84 22.33
C ALA A 34 5.60 -14.91 22.90
N ILE A 35 6.71 -15.17 22.20
CA ILE A 35 7.73 -16.13 22.64
C ILE A 35 9.12 -15.48 22.63
N ARG A 36 9.99 -15.91 23.53
CA ARG A 36 11.42 -15.57 23.41
C ARG A 36 12.04 -16.50 22.36
N ALA A 37 12.62 -15.92 21.32
CA ALA A 37 13.14 -16.71 20.21
C ALA A 37 14.23 -15.95 19.44
N ASP A 38 15.00 -16.72 18.68
CA ASP A 38 15.86 -16.22 17.61
C ASP A 38 15.16 -16.34 16.26
N VAL A 39 15.42 -15.37 15.37
CA VAL A 39 14.87 -15.35 14.01
C VAL A 39 16.03 -15.39 13.01
N GLY A 40 16.06 -16.45 12.18
CA GLY A 40 17.04 -16.64 11.11
C GLY A 40 16.47 -16.18 9.77
N ILE A 41 17.18 -15.29 9.08
CA ILE A 41 16.80 -14.75 7.78
C ILE A 41 17.80 -15.17 6.72
N LYS A 42 17.29 -15.66 5.59
CA LYS A 42 18.05 -16.04 4.41
C LYS A 42 17.44 -15.42 3.18
N ALA A 43 18.23 -14.65 2.44
CA ALA A 43 17.76 -13.81 1.35
C ALA A 43 16.59 -12.92 1.81
N ASP A 44 15.43 -13.03 1.18
CA ASP A 44 14.21 -12.27 1.47
C ASP A 44 13.19 -13.01 2.37
N ARG A 45 13.63 -14.12 3.03
CA ARG A 45 12.74 -15.00 3.77
C ARG A 45 13.17 -15.18 5.23
N ILE A 46 12.17 -15.24 6.11
CA ILE A 46 12.35 -15.81 7.44
C ILE A 46 12.51 -17.32 7.23
N ALA A 47 13.72 -17.83 7.46
CA ALA A 47 14.04 -19.24 7.25
C ALA A 47 13.57 -20.08 8.44
N GLU A 48 13.74 -19.58 9.67
CA GLU A 48 13.25 -20.26 10.87
C GLU A 48 13.10 -19.27 12.05
N ILE A 49 12.26 -19.67 13.01
CA ILE A 49 12.13 -19.04 14.32
C ILE A 49 12.30 -20.16 15.36
N ILE A 50 13.30 -20.05 16.23
CA ILE A 50 13.62 -21.06 17.24
C ILE A 50 13.50 -20.44 18.63
N GLY A 51 12.66 -21.05 19.47
CA GLY A 51 12.46 -20.61 20.85
C GLY A 51 13.75 -20.70 21.67
N SER A 52 13.95 -19.77 22.61
CA SER A 52 15.10 -19.81 23.51
C SER A 52 15.14 -21.06 24.35
N ASP A 53 13.97 -21.62 24.72
CA ASP A 53 13.85 -22.88 25.47
C ASP A 53 14.28 -24.10 24.63
N ASP A 54 14.26 -23.99 23.30
CA ASP A 54 14.75 -25.01 22.36
C ASP A 54 16.25 -24.84 22.02
N GLY A 55 16.94 -23.89 22.67
CA GLY A 55 18.36 -23.60 22.52
C GLY A 55 18.73 -22.53 21.53
N GLY A 56 17.74 -21.87 20.92
CA GLY A 56 17.96 -20.82 19.92
C GLY A 56 18.58 -21.34 18.60
N ILE A 57 18.97 -20.44 17.73
CA ILE A 57 19.62 -20.79 16.45
C ILE A 57 21.10 -21.13 16.71
N ASP A 58 21.46 -22.38 16.36
CA ASP A 58 22.86 -22.85 16.39
C ASP A 58 23.55 -22.44 15.07
N GLY A 59 24.54 -21.58 15.18
CA GLY A 59 25.27 -21.05 14.02
C GLY A 59 25.48 -19.54 14.07
N ALA A 60 26.12 -19.02 13.01
CA ALA A 60 26.39 -17.59 12.85
C ALA A 60 25.68 -17.04 11.61
N GLY A 61 25.18 -15.82 11.71
CA GLY A 61 24.73 -15.02 10.58
C GLY A 61 25.85 -14.12 10.05
N ALA A 62 25.77 -13.73 8.79
CA ALA A 62 26.67 -12.70 8.26
C ALA A 62 26.51 -11.36 9.03
N ARG A 63 25.30 -11.12 9.54
CA ARG A 63 24.98 -10.05 10.47
C ARG A 63 24.15 -10.59 11.62
N GLU A 64 24.51 -10.24 12.85
CA GLU A 64 23.73 -10.54 14.04
C GLU A 64 23.19 -9.27 14.69
N ILE A 65 21.94 -9.33 15.14
CA ILE A 65 21.24 -8.25 15.83
C ILE A 65 20.81 -8.80 17.19
N ASP A 66 21.35 -8.24 18.28
CA ASP A 66 20.84 -8.56 19.62
C ASP A 66 19.59 -7.75 19.92
N ALA A 67 18.47 -8.43 20.07
CA ALA A 67 17.19 -7.89 20.41
C ALA A 67 16.76 -8.15 21.86
N GLU A 68 17.73 -8.37 22.76
CA GLU A 68 17.42 -8.57 24.18
C GLU A 68 16.60 -7.39 24.74
N GLY A 69 15.48 -7.72 25.41
CA GLY A 69 14.55 -6.75 25.96
C GLY A 69 13.67 -6.01 24.93
N ARG A 70 13.75 -6.38 23.64
CA ARG A 70 12.98 -5.76 22.57
C ARG A 70 11.97 -6.72 21.99
N LEU A 71 10.94 -6.15 21.35
CA LEU A 71 10.00 -6.90 20.53
C LEU A 71 10.58 -7.08 19.11
N VAL A 72 10.37 -8.26 18.56
CA VAL A 72 10.62 -8.58 17.15
C VAL A 72 9.28 -8.87 16.51
N THR A 73 8.86 -8.03 15.59
CA THR A 73 7.54 -8.09 14.94
C THR A 73 7.70 -8.04 13.42
N PRO A 74 6.71 -8.50 12.64
CA PRO A 74 6.60 -8.09 11.24
C PRO A 74 6.60 -6.57 11.12
N GLY A 75 7.04 -6.05 9.97
CA GLY A 75 6.90 -4.62 9.67
C GLY A 75 5.41 -4.22 9.65
N PHE A 76 5.13 -2.99 10.04
CA PHE A 76 3.76 -2.49 10.04
C PHE A 76 3.25 -2.28 8.62
N VAL A 77 1.96 -2.53 8.44
CA VAL A 77 1.23 -2.20 7.21
C VAL A 77 0.37 -0.97 7.50
N ASP A 78 0.68 0.13 6.83
CA ASP A 78 -0.15 1.32 6.87
C ASP A 78 -1.18 1.24 5.74
N ILE A 79 -2.44 1.07 6.13
CA ILE A 79 -3.54 0.81 5.20
C ILE A 79 -4.17 2.08 4.62
N HIS A 80 -3.69 3.26 5.00
CA HIS A 80 -4.23 4.53 4.52
C HIS A 80 -3.12 5.59 4.45
N THR A 81 -2.55 5.74 3.27
CA THR A 81 -1.48 6.71 3.00
C THR A 81 -1.73 7.46 1.69
N HIS A 82 -1.09 8.62 1.57
CA HIS A 82 -0.98 9.37 0.32
C HIS A 82 0.49 9.48 -0.14
N LEU A 83 1.21 8.35 -0.03
CA LEU A 83 2.60 8.24 -0.52
C LEU A 83 2.68 8.09 -2.05
N ASP A 84 1.55 8.01 -2.74
CA ASP A 84 1.42 7.86 -4.18
C ASP A 84 2.06 9.01 -4.98
N ALA A 85 2.16 10.22 -4.41
CA ALA A 85 2.99 11.27 -4.97
C ALA A 85 4.40 11.28 -4.35
N GLN A 86 4.48 11.18 -3.02
CA GLN A 86 5.72 11.35 -2.26
C GLN A 86 6.82 10.37 -2.68
N LEU A 87 6.49 9.13 -3.01
CA LEU A 87 7.47 8.12 -3.42
C LEU A 87 8.29 8.52 -4.66
N ALA A 88 7.81 9.45 -5.47
CA ALA A 88 8.54 9.94 -6.63
C ALA A 88 9.78 10.78 -6.25
N TRP A 89 9.75 11.47 -5.10
CA TRP A 89 10.87 12.29 -4.61
C TRP A 89 11.44 11.81 -3.27
N ASP A 90 10.71 10.99 -2.54
CA ASP A 90 11.17 10.34 -1.31
C ASP A 90 10.84 8.84 -1.35
N PRO A 91 11.61 8.07 -2.13
CA PRO A 91 11.29 6.68 -2.41
C PRO A 91 11.36 5.76 -1.18
N ILE A 92 12.00 6.18 -0.08
CA ILE A 92 12.00 5.41 1.17
C ILE A 92 10.77 5.66 2.04
N GLY A 93 9.89 6.61 1.67
CA GLY A 93 8.64 6.91 2.36
C GLY A 93 8.84 7.42 3.79
N THR A 94 9.66 8.47 3.96
CA THR A 94 9.81 9.13 5.27
C THR A 94 8.54 9.92 5.61
N SER A 95 8.10 10.00 6.85
CA SER A 95 8.67 9.40 8.06
C SER A 95 8.13 8.01 8.39
N SER A 96 7.20 7.46 7.58
CA SER A 96 6.55 6.18 7.86
C SER A 96 7.57 5.04 8.04
N CYS A 97 8.61 4.96 7.21
CA CYS A 97 9.63 3.93 7.31
C CYS A 97 10.42 4.01 8.64
N TRP A 98 10.60 5.21 9.22
CA TRP A 98 11.27 5.37 10.51
C TRP A 98 10.48 4.83 11.70
N HIS A 99 9.17 4.66 11.52
CA HIS A 99 8.27 4.07 12.51
C HIS A 99 8.03 2.57 12.30
N GLY A 100 8.82 1.94 11.40
CA GLY A 100 8.73 0.50 11.15
C GLY A 100 7.64 0.10 10.16
N VAL A 101 7.09 1.05 9.39
CA VAL A 101 6.18 0.75 8.28
C VAL A 101 7.01 0.17 7.13
N THR A 102 6.61 -1.00 6.65
CA THR A 102 7.27 -1.72 5.54
C THR A 102 6.36 -1.97 4.36
N SER A 103 5.06 -1.74 4.54
CA SER A 103 4.07 -1.85 3.48
C SER A 103 3.05 -0.73 3.62
N VAL A 104 2.64 -0.15 2.50
CA VAL A 104 1.68 0.95 2.46
C VAL A 104 0.57 0.68 1.46
N VAL A 105 -0.64 1.11 1.80
CA VAL A 105 -1.78 1.13 0.88
C VAL A 105 -2.11 2.59 0.57
N MET A 106 -2.07 2.93 -0.71
CA MET A 106 -2.32 4.26 -1.23
C MET A 106 -3.77 4.41 -1.71
N GLY A 107 -4.28 5.63 -1.70
CA GLY A 107 -5.57 5.95 -2.29
C GLY A 107 -6.80 5.52 -1.48
N ASN A 108 -6.70 5.26 -0.18
CA ASN A 108 -7.83 4.76 0.64
C ASN A 108 -8.88 5.83 0.99
N CYS A 109 -8.75 7.05 0.51
CA CYS A 109 -9.75 8.12 0.69
C CYS A 109 -10.56 8.43 -0.57
N GLY A 110 -10.35 7.70 -1.67
CA GLY A 110 -11.03 7.96 -2.94
C GLY A 110 -10.32 8.97 -3.85
N VAL A 111 -9.21 9.57 -3.42
CA VAL A 111 -8.37 10.47 -4.24
C VAL A 111 -7.10 9.73 -4.63
N THR A 112 -6.84 9.64 -5.94
CA THR A 112 -5.68 8.94 -6.52
C THR A 112 -5.28 9.61 -7.84
N PHE A 113 -4.12 9.22 -8.39
CA PHE A 113 -3.59 9.77 -9.65
C PHE A 113 -3.86 8.88 -10.87
N ALA A 114 -4.70 7.86 -10.72
CA ALA A 114 -5.09 7.00 -11.85
C ALA A 114 -6.52 6.45 -11.69
N PRO A 115 -7.26 6.30 -12.83
CA PRO A 115 -6.86 6.69 -14.19
C PRO A 115 -6.80 8.21 -14.37
N CYS A 116 -5.97 8.70 -15.31
CA CYS A 116 -5.74 10.13 -15.47
C CYS A 116 -5.42 10.49 -16.93
N ARG A 117 -6.27 11.29 -17.57
CA ARG A 117 -5.92 11.88 -18.88
C ARG A 117 -4.92 13.02 -18.71
N PRO A 118 -4.12 13.35 -19.73
CA PRO A 118 -3.19 14.48 -19.65
C PRO A 118 -3.83 15.80 -19.20
N GLU A 119 -5.03 16.07 -19.66
CA GLU A 119 -5.80 17.28 -19.31
C GLU A 119 -6.32 17.29 -17.86
N ASP A 120 -6.45 16.12 -17.21
CA ASP A 120 -6.99 15.99 -15.86
C ASP A 120 -5.90 16.05 -14.77
N ARG A 121 -4.62 16.07 -15.14
CA ARG A 121 -3.48 16.04 -14.20
C ARG A 121 -3.53 17.16 -13.16
N SER A 122 -3.79 18.39 -13.63
CA SER A 122 -3.91 19.54 -12.74
C SER A 122 -5.06 19.37 -11.73
N THR A 123 -6.20 18.89 -12.20
CA THR A 123 -7.40 18.67 -11.38
C THR A 123 -7.12 17.62 -10.28
N LEU A 124 -6.48 16.49 -10.60
CA LEU A 124 -6.16 15.47 -9.60
C LEU A 124 -5.09 15.97 -8.61
N ALA A 125 -4.10 16.74 -9.07
CA ALA A 125 -3.10 17.34 -8.20
C ALA A 125 -3.74 18.38 -7.25
N GLU A 126 -4.68 19.18 -7.72
CA GLU A 126 -5.45 20.14 -6.90
C GLU A 126 -6.33 19.45 -5.85
N MET A 127 -6.95 18.31 -6.19
CA MET A 127 -7.69 17.52 -5.21
C MET A 127 -6.75 17.01 -4.10
N MET A 128 -5.58 16.51 -4.46
CA MET A 128 -4.60 16.01 -3.49
C MET A 128 -4.05 17.15 -2.60
N GLU A 129 -3.80 18.33 -3.16
CA GLU A 129 -3.40 19.50 -2.38
C GLU A 129 -4.42 19.83 -1.29
N SER A 130 -5.71 19.75 -1.60
CA SER A 130 -6.77 20.05 -0.64
C SER A 130 -6.97 18.97 0.43
N VAL A 131 -6.48 17.76 0.19
CA VAL A 131 -6.61 16.62 1.10
C VAL A 131 -5.39 16.47 1.99
N GLU A 132 -4.18 16.69 1.45
CA GLU A 132 -2.91 16.36 2.10
C GLU A 132 -1.97 17.56 2.30
N ASP A 133 -2.41 18.77 1.98
CA ASP A 133 -1.57 19.98 2.07
C ASP A 133 -0.26 19.90 1.26
N ILE A 134 -0.19 19.03 0.24
CA ILE A 134 0.95 18.95 -0.67
C ILE A 134 0.72 19.91 -1.82
N PRO A 135 1.57 20.93 -2.03
CA PRO A 135 1.32 21.93 -3.09
C PRO A 135 1.15 21.27 -4.46
N ARG A 136 0.11 21.66 -5.19
CA ARG A 136 -0.19 21.18 -6.55
C ARG A 136 1.03 21.19 -7.46
N ASP A 137 1.78 22.31 -7.46
CA ASP A 137 2.94 22.46 -8.33
C ASP A 137 4.06 21.46 -7.96
N ALA A 138 4.22 21.12 -6.67
CA ALA A 138 5.15 20.09 -6.25
C ALA A 138 4.72 18.69 -6.76
N ILE A 139 3.44 18.41 -6.79
CA ILE A 139 2.90 17.16 -7.34
C ILE A 139 3.11 17.12 -8.86
N LEU A 140 2.78 18.21 -9.57
CA LEU A 140 2.91 18.29 -11.02
C LEU A 140 4.37 18.15 -11.48
N ASP A 141 5.31 18.77 -10.76
CA ASP A 141 6.74 18.70 -11.07
C ASP A 141 7.38 17.39 -10.58
N GLY A 142 6.88 16.81 -9.50
CA GLY A 142 7.46 15.63 -8.84
C GLY A 142 7.09 14.31 -9.50
N LEU A 143 5.91 14.23 -10.13
CA LEU A 143 5.43 13.00 -10.76
C LEU A 143 5.82 12.92 -12.24
N ALA A 144 6.13 11.72 -12.71
CA ALA A 144 6.50 11.48 -14.11
C ALA A 144 5.32 11.66 -15.07
N TRP A 145 4.10 11.44 -14.62
CA TRP A 145 2.86 11.51 -15.41
C TRP A 145 2.94 10.74 -16.73
N ASP A 146 3.61 9.57 -16.72
CA ASP A 146 3.83 8.71 -17.86
C ASP A 146 2.79 7.58 -17.95
N TRP A 147 1.62 7.83 -17.41
CA TRP A 147 0.48 6.91 -17.40
C TRP A 147 -0.84 7.62 -17.76
N GLU A 148 -1.80 6.84 -18.20
CA GLU A 148 -3.21 7.18 -18.30
C GLU A 148 -4.06 6.15 -17.54
N THR A 149 -3.71 4.88 -17.67
CA THR A 149 -4.40 3.77 -17.02
C THR A 149 -3.83 3.45 -15.64
N TYR A 150 -4.57 2.68 -14.85
CA TYR A 150 -4.11 2.22 -13.55
C TYR A 150 -2.92 1.23 -13.66
N ALA A 151 -2.92 0.39 -14.71
CA ALA A 151 -1.80 -0.52 -14.97
C ALA A 151 -0.49 0.25 -15.23
N GLU A 152 -0.53 1.24 -16.12
CA GLU A 152 0.63 2.08 -16.41
C GLU A 152 1.11 2.86 -15.17
N TYR A 153 0.16 3.34 -14.33
CA TYR A 153 0.49 3.97 -13.06
C TYR A 153 1.26 3.03 -12.14
N TYR A 154 0.81 1.77 -12.00
CA TYR A 154 1.54 0.77 -11.21
C TYR A 154 2.93 0.49 -11.79
N ASP A 155 3.05 0.36 -13.11
CA ASP A 155 4.35 0.20 -13.78
C ASP A 155 5.26 1.40 -13.50
N SER A 156 4.71 2.61 -13.44
CA SER A 156 5.48 3.82 -13.08
C SER A 156 5.97 3.76 -11.63
N ILE A 157 5.10 3.42 -10.68
CA ILE A 157 5.47 3.25 -9.27
C ILE A 157 6.47 2.10 -9.10
N ASP A 158 6.35 1.01 -9.85
CA ASP A 158 7.25 -0.14 -9.72
C ASP A 158 8.67 0.14 -10.21
N ARG A 159 8.86 1.10 -11.11
CA ARG A 159 10.19 1.56 -11.52
C ARG A 159 10.94 2.37 -10.45
N LEU A 160 10.24 2.88 -9.43
CA LEU A 160 10.88 3.65 -8.35
C LEU A 160 11.69 2.73 -7.43
N PRO A 161 12.88 3.17 -6.98
CA PRO A 161 13.68 2.42 -6.02
C PRO A 161 13.11 2.53 -4.60
N LYS A 162 11.84 2.15 -4.43
CA LYS A 162 11.08 2.36 -3.18
C LYS A 162 11.49 1.44 -2.04
N GLY A 163 11.46 1.97 -0.82
CA GLY A 163 11.72 1.23 0.42
C GLY A 163 10.54 0.36 0.85
N PRO A 164 9.34 0.91 1.01
CA PRO A 164 8.16 0.12 1.40
C PRO A 164 7.60 -0.70 0.23
N ASN A 165 6.95 -1.82 0.54
CA ASN A 165 6.05 -2.45 -0.41
C ASN A 165 4.83 -1.54 -0.61
N THR A 166 4.36 -1.45 -1.83
CA THR A 166 3.24 -0.58 -2.19
C THR A 166 2.08 -1.38 -2.72
N GLY A 167 0.89 -1.05 -2.28
CA GLY A 167 -0.37 -1.46 -2.88
C GLY A 167 -1.28 -0.24 -2.96
N GLY A 168 -2.36 -0.30 -3.74
CA GLY A 168 -3.24 0.84 -3.85
C GLY A 168 -4.66 0.48 -4.21
N LEU A 169 -5.53 1.41 -3.96
CA LEU A 169 -6.94 1.36 -4.31
C LEU A 169 -7.21 2.30 -5.48
N VAL A 170 -8.19 1.94 -6.30
CA VAL A 170 -8.66 2.84 -7.35
C VAL A 170 -9.56 3.89 -6.72
N GLY A 171 -9.19 5.15 -6.87
CA GLY A 171 -9.97 6.27 -6.30
C GLY A 171 -11.20 6.60 -7.11
N HIS A 172 -12.36 6.64 -6.47
CA HIS A 172 -13.63 6.98 -7.10
C HIS A 172 -13.61 8.37 -7.74
N SER A 173 -12.93 9.34 -7.12
CA SER A 173 -12.79 10.70 -7.68
C SER A 173 -12.06 10.68 -9.03
N ALA A 174 -11.00 9.87 -9.16
CA ALA A 174 -10.27 9.72 -10.42
C ALA A 174 -11.13 9.04 -11.49
N LEU A 175 -11.91 7.99 -11.13
CA LEU A 175 -12.84 7.33 -12.04
C LEU A 175 -13.88 8.31 -12.61
N ARG A 176 -14.53 9.08 -11.74
CA ARG A 176 -15.55 10.05 -12.15
C ARG A 176 -14.96 11.19 -12.98
N THR A 177 -13.78 11.69 -12.60
CA THR A 177 -13.07 12.72 -13.39
C THR A 177 -12.76 12.17 -14.78
N TYR A 178 -12.20 10.96 -14.86
CA TYR A 178 -11.81 10.35 -16.13
C TYR A 178 -13.02 10.05 -17.05
N VAL A 179 -14.12 9.54 -16.52
CA VAL A 179 -15.30 9.13 -17.32
C VAL A 179 -16.21 10.31 -17.61
N MET A 180 -16.45 11.17 -16.63
CA MET A 180 -17.49 12.19 -16.68
C MET A 180 -16.96 13.61 -16.89
N GLY A 181 -15.64 13.84 -16.70
CA GLY A 181 -15.02 15.16 -16.81
C GLY A 181 -15.69 16.18 -15.88
N GLU A 182 -16.02 17.37 -16.42
CA GLU A 182 -16.68 18.46 -15.66
C GLU A 182 -17.99 18.03 -15.00
N ARG A 183 -18.76 17.13 -15.63
CA ARG A 183 -19.97 16.57 -15.00
C ARG A 183 -19.67 15.82 -13.70
N GLY A 184 -18.49 15.17 -13.61
CA GLY A 184 -18.04 14.52 -12.38
C GLY A 184 -17.69 15.52 -11.29
N LEU A 185 -17.02 16.62 -11.65
CA LEU A 185 -16.70 17.73 -10.75
C LEU A 185 -17.95 18.47 -10.26
N ASP A 186 -18.99 18.58 -11.09
CA ASP A 186 -20.28 19.17 -10.73
C ASP A 186 -21.19 18.22 -9.96
N GLU A 187 -20.70 17.03 -9.57
CA GLU A 187 -21.48 16.00 -8.87
C GLU A 187 -22.76 15.60 -9.60
N ALA A 188 -22.78 15.70 -10.94
CA ALA A 188 -23.91 15.26 -11.74
C ALA A 188 -24.14 13.74 -11.51
N PRO A 189 -25.39 13.28 -11.48
CA PRO A 189 -25.68 11.86 -11.43
C PRO A 189 -25.01 11.12 -12.59
N ALA A 190 -24.35 9.98 -12.29
CA ALA A 190 -23.81 9.10 -13.30
C ALA A 190 -24.95 8.42 -14.08
N THR A 191 -24.83 8.35 -15.39
CA THR A 191 -25.73 7.56 -16.24
C THR A 191 -25.34 6.07 -16.19
N GLY A 192 -26.21 5.20 -16.66
CA GLY A 192 -25.87 3.77 -16.79
C GLY A 192 -24.62 3.52 -17.64
N ASP A 193 -24.39 4.33 -18.68
CA ASP A 193 -23.19 4.24 -19.52
C ASP A 193 -21.93 4.72 -18.79
N ASP A 194 -22.05 5.79 -17.98
CA ASP A 194 -20.94 6.26 -17.11
C ASP A 194 -20.54 5.16 -16.11
N ILE A 195 -21.53 4.58 -15.42
CA ILE A 195 -21.30 3.49 -14.45
C ILE A 195 -20.64 2.30 -15.15
N ALA A 196 -21.17 1.86 -16.29
CA ALA A 196 -20.57 0.77 -17.05
C ALA A 196 -19.14 1.07 -17.52
N ALA A 197 -18.82 2.31 -17.82
CA ALA A 197 -17.45 2.74 -18.16
C ALA A 197 -16.53 2.69 -16.95
N MET A 198 -16.96 3.20 -15.78
CA MET A 198 -16.19 3.14 -14.54
C MET A 198 -15.96 1.69 -14.10
N VAL A 199 -16.95 0.81 -14.17
CA VAL A 199 -16.82 -0.63 -13.86
C VAL A 199 -15.74 -1.28 -14.71
N ARG A 200 -15.69 -1.00 -16.01
CA ARG A 200 -14.61 -1.54 -16.89
C ARG A 200 -13.23 -1.07 -16.44
N LEU A 201 -13.07 0.19 -16.04
CA LEU A 201 -11.81 0.72 -15.55
C LEU A 201 -11.40 0.06 -14.22
N VAL A 202 -12.37 -0.18 -13.33
CA VAL A 202 -12.14 -0.93 -12.08
C VAL A 202 -11.68 -2.35 -12.39
N ASP A 203 -12.36 -3.05 -13.29
CA ASP A 203 -12.04 -4.40 -13.71
C ASP A 203 -10.60 -4.52 -14.27
N ASP A 204 -10.23 -3.57 -15.12
CA ASP A 204 -8.87 -3.50 -15.68
C ASP A 204 -7.83 -3.21 -14.58
N ALA A 205 -8.13 -2.32 -13.65
CA ALA A 205 -7.27 -2.02 -12.52
C ALA A 205 -7.10 -3.22 -11.57
N MET A 206 -8.18 -3.95 -11.28
CA MET A 206 -8.12 -5.17 -10.48
C MET A 206 -7.27 -6.24 -11.14
N ARG A 207 -7.36 -6.41 -12.46
CA ARG A 207 -6.48 -7.31 -13.21
C ARG A 207 -5.02 -6.87 -13.19
N ALA A 208 -4.76 -5.57 -13.08
CA ALA A 208 -3.42 -5.00 -12.92
C ALA A 208 -2.88 -5.09 -11.49
N GLY A 209 -3.66 -5.56 -10.52
CA GLY A 209 -3.24 -5.77 -9.14
C GLY A 209 -3.71 -4.72 -8.14
N ALA A 210 -4.70 -3.89 -8.48
CA ALA A 210 -5.35 -3.03 -7.49
C ALA A 210 -5.93 -3.85 -6.34
N LEU A 211 -5.90 -3.31 -5.13
CA LEU A 211 -6.41 -3.97 -3.94
C LEU A 211 -7.93 -3.81 -3.76
N GLY A 212 -8.54 -2.94 -4.54
CA GLY A 212 -9.97 -2.63 -4.49
C GLY A 212 -10.26 -1.20 -4.95
N VAL A 213 -11.44 -0.72 -4.62
CA VAL A 213 -11.91 0.64 -4.91
C VAL A 213 -12.11 1.39 -3.60
N SER A 214 -11.82 2.68 -3.59
CA SER A 214 -12.08 3.57 -2.46
C SER A 214 -12.97 4.74 -2.87
N THR A 215 -13.74 5.24 -1.92
CA THR A 215 -14.58 6.42 -2.11
C THR A 215 -14.56 7.29 -0.86
N SER A 216 -14.88 8.57 -1.01
CA SER A 216 -15.03 9.51 0.10
C SER A 216 -16.41 10.13 0.07
N ARG A 217 -17.01 10.24 1.24
CA ARG A 217 -18.28 10.94 1.45
C ARG A 217 -18.17 12.07 2.48
N THR A 218 -16.94 12.44 2.82
CA THR A 218 -16.71 13.57 3.70
C THR A 218 -16.82 14.90 2.95
N LEU A 219 -17.45 15.89 3.59
CA LEU A 219 -17.55 17.25 3.07
C LEU A 219 -16.28 18.08 3.30
N MET A 220 -15.27 17.48 3.92
CA MET A 220 -13.98 18.15 4.14
C MET A 220 -13.08 18.06 2.90
N HIS A 221 -13.20 17.00 2.12
CA HIS A 221 -12.46 16.85 0.87
C HIS A 221 -13.11 17.70 -0.21
N LYS A 222 -12.37 18.67 -0.73
CA LYS A 222 -12.88 19.66 -1.69
C LYS A 222 -11.87 19.87 -2.81
N VAL A 223 -12.36 20.34 -3.94
CA VAL A 223 -11.52 20.98 -4.93
C VAL A 223 -11.27 22.45 -4.53
N PRO A 224 -10.25 23.15 -5.10
CA PRO A 224 -9.88 24.49 -4.67
C PRO A 224 -10.98 25.54 -4.74
N ASP A 225 -11.96 25.37 -5.62
CA ASP A 225 -13.11 26.27 -5.74
C ASP A 225 -14.19 26.04 -4.66
N GLY A 226 -13.98 25.05 -3.78
CA GLY A 226 -14.84 24.74 -2.63
C GLY A 226 -15.92 23.68 -2.91
N ARG A 227 -16.05 23.19 -4.15
CA ARG A 227 -16.92 22.03 -4.45
C ARG A 227 -16.38 20.78 -3.76
N PRO A 228 -17.23 19.84 -3.32
CA PRO A 228 -16.79 18.52 -2.87
C PRO A 228 -16.04 17.78 -3.99
N ILE A 229 -15.17 16.84 -3.62
CA ILE A 229 -14.50 15.98 -4.62
C ILE A 229 -15.51 15.06 -5.31
N PRO A 230 -15.28 14.69 -6.58
CA PRO A 230 -16.16 13.81 -7.34
C PRO A 230 -16.45 12.49 -6.60
N GLY A 231 -17.73 12.15 -6.51
CA GLY A 231 -18.21 10.93 -5.84
C GLY A 231 -18.73 11.12 -4.43
N THR A 232 -18.54 12.30 -3.82
CA THR A 232 -19.05 12.61 -2.48
C THR A 232 -20.54 12.33 -2.34
N PHE A 233 -21.33 12.64 -3.34
CA PHE A 233 -22.79 12.42 -3.37
C PHE A 233 -23.23 11.31 -4.35
N ALA A 234 -22.31 10.49 -4.81
CA ALA A 234 -22.64 9.38 -5.71
C ALA A 234 -23.76 8.49 -5.15
N ALA A 235 -24.63 8.03 -6.01
CA ALA A 235 -25.74 7.16 -5.66
C ALA A 235 -25.25 5.75 -5.25
N ALA A 236 -26.08 5.04 -4.49
CA ALA A 236 -25.67 3.74 -3.96
C ALA A 236 -25.48 2.68 -5.06
N ASP A 237 -26.28 2.73 -6.12
CA ASP A 237 -26.18 1.84 -7.28
C ASP A 237 -24.86 1.98 -8.02
N GLU A 238 -24.31 3.20 -8.14
CA GLU A 238 -22.98 3.45 -8.68
C GLU A 238 -21.90 2.73 -7.86
N LEU A 239 -21.95 2.85 -6.52
CA LEU A 239 -20.97 2.21 -5.64
C LEU A 239 -21.11 0.69 -5.60
N LEU A 240 -22.34 0.18 -5.64
CA LEU A 240 -22.60 -1.26 -5.64
C LEU A 240 -22.13 -1.92 -6.94
N ALA A 241 -22.22 -1.21 -8.07
CA ALA A 241 -21.74 -1.72 -9.34
C ALA A 241 -20.22 -2.00 -9.37
N PHE A 242 -19.44 -1.35 -8.50
CA PHE A 242 -18.00 -1.64 -8.37
C PHE A 242 -17.71 -2.94 -7.60
N ALA A 243 -18.69 -3.50 -6.91
CA ALA A 243 -18.53 -4.69 -6.07
C ALA A 243 -19.01 -5.99 -6.77
N GLU A 244 -19.63 -5.88 -7.96
CA GLU A 244 -20.11 -6.99 -8.76
C GLU A 244 -19.04 -7.50 -9.74
#